data_c72d2ba4c0dd75d1eeb15a68ed1850cd
#
_entry.id   c72d2ba4c0dd75d1eeb15a68ed1850cd
#
_cell.length_a   1.000
_cell.length_b   1.000
_cell.length_c   1.000
_cell.angle_alpha   90.00
_cell.angle_beta   90.00
_cell.angle_gamma   90.00
#
_symmetry.space_group_name_H-M   'P 1'
#
loop_
_entity.id
_entity.type
_entity.pdbx_description
1 polymer ?
#
loop_
_entity_poly.entity_id
_entity_poly.type
_entity_poly.pdbx_seq_one_letter_code
_entity_poly.pdbx_strand_id
1 'polypeptide(L)'
;MTFDTMKKLITIAASLLWGAALFAQQALVPGSGIVSPEINADNTVTFRYYNPKAVTVQISGDFLPSQKITYVMDGQERVWEAPGKADLVERNGLWTFTTEPLKGELYSYTLYVDGQKTMDPSNIYQNRDIATWTNIFTMSTEKGDKGWYYEVQDVPHGNVSKVWYDSPTLGTQRRMTVYTPAGYEKNTKKKYPVLYLLHGSGGDEDAWSDLGRAVQILDNLIAEGKAEPMIVVMPNGVYFNQAAPGVAVNMFQPTITNSRSQSTEEVEMSFPDIIRYMESNYRVRKDQYGRAVAGLSMGGRQSAALSRRHPSMFGYVGMFSGVVPPEEDDKALEAVFAAKPKLYWIACGKTDGVMVNSLLLKEYCESKGYPVSFYESEGGHIWRNWREYLTIFAQKIFK
;
A
#
# COMPACT_ATOMS: atom_id res chain seq x y z
N MET A 1 -1.86 -21.49 -64.83
CA MET A 1 -2.33 -21.81 -63.47
C MET A 1 -3.81 -22.10 -63.57
N THR A 2 -4.24 -23.32 -63.30
CA THR A 2 -5.64 -23.74 -63.52
C THR A 2 -6.51 -23.19 -62.37
N PHE A 3 -7.79 -22.95 -62.64
CA PHE A 3 -8.76 -22.43 -61.67
C PHE A 3 -8.83 -23.27 -60.39
N ASP A 4 -8.53 -24.54 -60.45
CA ASP A 4 -8.49 -25.51 -59.36
C ASP A 4 -7.24 -25.34 -58.46
N THR A 5 -6.10 -24.97 -59.07
CA THR A 5 -4.87 -24.65 -58.34
C THR A 5 -5.00 -23.35 -57.53
N MET A 6 -5.74 -22.37 -58.07
CA MET A 6 -6.01 -21.09 -57.42
C MET A 6 -6.98 -21.25 -56.25
N LYS A 7 -8.01 -22.11 -56.35
CA LYS A 7 -8.92 -22.45 -55.26
C LYS A 7 -8.18 -23.13 -54.11
N LYS A 8 -7.30 -24.10 -54.40
CA LYS A 8 -6.48 -24.79 -53.37
C LYS A 8 -5.53 -23.83 -52.64
N LEU A 9 -4.91 -22.89 -53.37
CA LEU A 9 -4.05 -21.86 -52.75
C LEU A 9 -4.83 -20.88 -51.87
N ILE A 10 -6.03 -20.48 -52.26
CA ILE A 10 -6.91 -19.62 -51.46
C ILE A 10 -7.38 -20.35 -50.19
N THR A 11 -7.71 -21.65 -50.29
CA THR A 11 -8.14 -22.46 -49.14
C THR A 11 -6.99 -22.67 -48.16
N ILE A 12 -5.76 -22.90 -48.63
CA ILE A 12 -4.56 -23.02 -47.78
C ILE A 12 -4.21 -21.68 -47.12
N ALA A 13 -4.30 -20.57 -47.85
CA ALA A 13 -4.08 -19.25 -47.31
C ALA A 13 -5.14 -18.87 -46.25
N ALA A 14 -6.41 -19.21 -46.47
CA ALA A 14 -7.48 -18.99 -45.50
C ALA A 14 -7.29 -19.86 -44.23
N SER A 15 -6.88 -21.13 -44.37
CA SER A 15 -6.61 -22.01 -43.21
C SER A 15 -5.36 -21.58 -42.45
N LEU A 16 -4.34 -21.00 -43.09
CA LEU A 16 -3.18 -20.42 -42.42
C LEU A 16 -3.52 -19.11 -41.68
N LEU A 17 -4.43 -18.30 -42.19
CA LEU A 17 -4.93 -17.09 -41.52
C LEU A 17 -5.81 -17.45 -40.30
N TRP A 18 -6.59 -18.53 -40.37
CA TRP A 18 -7.35 -19.03 -39.21
C TRP A 18 -6.44 -19.65 -38.14
N GLY A 19 -5.36 -20.31 -38.54
CA GLY A 19 -4.34 -20.81 -37.59
C GLY A 19 -3.56 -19.70 -36.89
N ALA A 20 -3.30 -18.57 -37.55
CA ALA A 20 -2.64 -17.42 -36.96
C ALA A 20 -3.54 -16.64 -35.96
N ALA A 21 -4.88 -16.71 -36.15
CA ALA A 21 -5.82 -16.09 -35.21
C ALA A 21 -5.92 -16.81 -33.85
N LEU A 22 -5.40 -18.05 -33.74
CA LEU A 22 -5.37 -18.82 -32.49
C LEU A 22 -4.22 -18.40 -31.54
N PHE A 23 -3.33 -17.53 -31.97
CA PHE A 23 -2.30 -16.90 -31.12
C PHE A 23 -2.69 -15.50 -30.61
N ALA A 24 -4.00 -15.22 -30.53
CA ALA A 24 -4.44 -14.01 -29.84
C ALA A 24 -3.98 -14.09 -28.38
N GLN A 25 -3.17 -13.12 -27.95
CA GLN A 25 -2.65 -13.03 -26.58
C GLN A 25 -3.74 -12.76 -25.51
N GLN A 26 -5.00 -12.74 -25.91
CA GLN A 26 -6.13 -12.52 -25.01
C GLN A 26 -6.76 -13.86 -24.61
N ALA A 27 -6.83 -14.11 -23.32
CA ALA A 27 -7.58 -15.23 -22.77
C ALA A 27 -9.09 -14.94 -22.91
N LEU A 28 -9.67 -15.31 -24.04
CA LEU A 28 -11.11 -15.17 -24.32
C LEU A 28 -11.92 -16.38 -23.82
N VAL A 29 -11.34 -17.22 -22.96
CA VAL A 29 -12.07 -18.38 -22.41
C VAL A 29 -13.05 -17.87 -21.37
N PRO A 30 -14.34 -18.18 -21.49
CA PRO A 30 -15.31 -17.90 -20.43
C PRO A 30 -14.83 -18.50 -19.12
N GLY A 31 -14.90 -17.75 -18.02
CA GLY A 31 -14.56 -18.25 -16.69
C GLY A 31 -15.37 -19.49 -16.33
N SER A 32 -14.91 -20.25 -15.36
CA SER A 32 -15.54 -21.50 -14.91
C SER A 32 -16.95 -21.34 -14.32
N GLY A 33 -17.45 -20.13 -14.18
CA GLY A 33 -18.69 -19.82 -13.46
C GLY A 33 -18.59 -19.99 -11.94
N ILE A 34 -17.39 -20.30 -11.44
CA ILE A 34 -17.12 -20.42 -10.00
C ILE A 34 -16.96 -19.02 -9.40
N VAL A 35 -17.72 -18.72 -8.37
CA VAL A 35 -17.59 -17.51 -7.56
C VAL A 35 -16.68 -17.81 -6.37
N SER A 36 -15.55 -17.11 -6.30
CA SER A 36 -14.59 -17.18 -5.18
C SER A 36 -13.82 -15.85 -5.11
N PRO A 37 -13.71 -15.21 -3.92
CA PRO A 37 -14.51 -15.47 -2.72
C PRO A 37 -15.98 -15.06 -2.90
N GLU A 38 -16.88 -15.72 -2.19
CA GLU A 38 -18.29 -15.32 -2.06
C GLU A 38 -18.55 -14.85 -0.64
N ILE A 39 -19.00 -13.61 -0.48
CA ILE A 39 -19.39 -13.05 0.82
C ILE A 39 -20.84 -13.42 1.06
N ASN A 40 -21.09 -14.16 2.13
CA ASN A 40 -22.41 -14.65 2.50
C ASN A 40 -23.17 -13.61 3.36
N ALA A 41 -24.49 -13.74 3.43
CA ALA A 41 -25.35 -12.81 4.17
C ALA A 41 -25.11 -12.80 5.71
N ASP A 42 -24.48 -13.85 6.24
CA ASP A 42 -24.10 -13.98 7.64
C ASP A 42 -22.66 -13.52 7.94
N ASN A 43 -22.05 -12.81 6.99
CA ASN A 43 -20.67 -12.34 7.05
C ASN A 43 -19.59 -13.44 7.03
N THR A 44 -19.95 -14.68 6.74
CA THR A 44 -18.96 -15.72 6.39
C THR A 44 -18.50 -15.52 4.95
N VAL A 45 -17.33 -16.06 4.60
CA VAL A 45 -16.79 -15.98 3.24
C VAL A 45 -16.45 -17.37 2.74
N THR A 46 -17.01 -17.75 1.58
CA THR A 46 -16.79 -19.05 0.96
C THR A 46 -15.80 -18.94 -0.18
N PHE A 47 -14.71 -19.70 -0.09
CA PHE A 47 -13.70 -19.86 -1.12
C PHE A 47 -13.94 -21.16 -1.87
N ARG A 48 -13.75 -21.13 -3.20
CA ARG A 48 -13.93 -22.29 -4.08
C ARG A 48 -12.81 -22.39 -5.09
N TYR A 49 -12.27 -23.58 -5.24
CA TYR A 49 -11.23 -23.87 -6.22
C TYR A 49 -11.53 -25.21 -6.91
N TYR A 50 -11.62 -25.21 -8.23
CA TYR A 50 -11.87 -26.43 -8.99
C TYR A 50 -10.57 -27.02 -9.50
N ASN A 51 -10.23 -28.19 -9.00
CA ASN A 51 -9.14 -29.01 -9.51
C ASN A 51 -9.37 -30.50 -9.15
N PRO A 52 -9.90 -31.29 -10.08
CA PRO A 52 -10.19 -32.70 -9.83
C PRO A 52 -8.94 -33.60 -9.73
N LYS A 53 -7.75 -33.06 -10.01
CA LYS A 53 -6.47 -33.77 -9.94
C LYS A 53 -5.63 -33.42 -8.73
N ALA A 54 -5.99 -32.38 -8.02
CA ALA A 54 -5.26 -31.98 -6.80
C ALA A 54 -5.46 -33.03 -5.69
N VAL A 55 -4.41 -33.27 -4.94
CA VAL A 55 -4.41 -34.16 -3.76
C VAL A 55 -4.72 -33.35 -2.50
N THR A 56 -4.22 -32.11 -2.43
CA THR A 56 -4.46 -31.20 -1.31
C THR A 56 -4.68 -29.77 -1.83
N VAL A 57 -5.63 -29.07 -1.24
CA VAL A 57 -5.78 -27.62 -1.44
C VAL A 57 -5.93 -26.97 -0.08
N GLN A 58 -5.08 -25.98 0.20
CA GLN A 58 -5.09 -25.20 1.43
C GLN A 58 -5.27 -23.72 1.08
N ILE A 59 -5.88 -22.97 2.00
CA ILE A 59 -5.93 -21.51 1.98
C ILE A 59 -5.08 -20.96 3.12
N SER A 60 -4.27 -19.96 2.84
CA SER A 60 -3.60 -19.15 3.86
C SER A 60 -4.13 -17.72 3.76
N GLY A 61 -4.56 -17.17 4.86
CA GLY A 61 -5.14 -15.83 4.88
C GLY A 61 -5.06 -15.17 6.25
N ASP A 62 -5.09 -13.84 6.26
CA ASP A 62 -5.02 -13.03 7.47
C ASP A 62 -6.36 -12.94 8.24
N PHE A 63 -7.38 -13.64 7.77
CA PHE A 63 -8.64 -13.93 8.47
C PHE A 63 -8.59 -15.21 9.31
N LEU A 64 -7.53 -16.00 9.19
CA LEU A 64 -7.29 -17.20 9.99
C LEU A 64 -6.40 -16.88 11.20
N PRO A 65 -6.49 -17.65 12.31
CA PRO A 65 -5.58 -17.49 13.43
C PRO A 65 -4.11 -17.55 12.97
N SER A 66 -3.30 -16.58 13.37
CA SER A 66 -1.90 -16.48 12.98
C SER A 66 -1.10 -17.71 13.45
N GLN A 67 -0.04 -18.04 12.71
CA GLN A 67 0.92 -19.10 13.05
C GLN A 67 2.26 -18.44 13.41
N LYS A 68 2.91 -18.95 14.46
CA LYS A 68 4.28 -18.56 14.78
C LYS A 68 5.24 -19.43 13.97
N ILE A 69 6.04 -18.80 13.12
CA ILE A 69 7.10 -19.47 12.34
C ILE A 69 8.44 -18.99 12.89
N THR A 70 9.27 -19.95 13.33
CA THR A 70 10.66 -19.65 13.72
C THR A 70 11.56 -19.75 12.50
N TYR A 71 12.40 -18.76 12.29
CA TYR A 71 13.40 -18.75 11.23
C TYR A 71 14.73 -18.21 11.77
N VAL A 72 15.85 -18.56 11.11
CA VAL A 72 17.18 -18.07 11.47
C VAL A 72 17.57 -16.94 10.51
N MET A 73 17.92 -15.79 11.06
CA MET A 73 18.44 -14.65 10.32
C MET A 73 19.66 -14.07 11.06
N ASP A 74 20.76 -13.92 10.36
CA ASP A 74 22.05 -13.46 10.93
C ASP A 74 22.52 -14.32 12.12
N GLY A 75 22.27 -15.65 12.07
CA GLY A 75 22.63 -16.62 13.11
C GLY A 75 21.76 -16.56 14.38
N GLN A 76 20.69 -15.76 14.39
CA GLN A 76 19.75 -15.64 15.50
C GLN A 76 18.37 -16.22 15.13
N GLU A 77 17.77 -16.98 16.04
CA GLU A 77 16.38 -17.39 15.90
C GLU A 77 15.44 -16.18 16.06
N ARG A 78 14.53 -16.04 15.12
CA ARG A 78 13.48 -15.01 15.15
C ARG A 78 12.13 -15.68 14.96
N VAL A 79 11.12 -15.15 15.61
CA VAL A 79 9.74 -15.60 15.47
C VAL A 79 8.98 -14.61 14.59
N TRP A 80 8.33 -15.12 13.56
CA TRP A 80 7.44 -14.37 12.68
C TRP A 80 6.01 -14.86 12.86
N GLU A 81 5.05 -13.95 12.97
CA GLU A 81 3.63 -14.27 12.88
C GLU A 81 3.20 -14.27 11.42
N ALA A 82 2.98 -15.47 10.89
CA ALA A 82 2.48 -15.66 9.53
C ALA A 82 0.95 -15.82 9.53
N PRO A 83 0.27 -15.51 8.40
CA PRO A 83 -1.14 -15.82 8.24
C PRO A 83 -1.43 -17.30 8.50
N GLY A 84 -2.59 -17.59 9.09
CA GLY A 84 -3.04 -18.95 9.33
C GLY A 84 -3.26 -19.74 8.05
N LYS A 85 -3.38 -21.06 8.18
CA LYS A 85 -3.71 -21.99 7.10
C LYS A 85 -4.89 -22.87 7.47
N ALA A 86 -5.71 -23.21 6.49
CA ALA A 86 -6.80 -24.17 6.62
C ALA A 86 -6.88 -25.07 5.37
N ASP A 87 -7.31 -26.31 5.55
CA ASP A 87 -7.54 -27.23 4.45
C ASP A 87 -8.92 -26.96 3.82
N LEU A 88 -9.02 -27.06 2.49
CA LEU A 88 -10.28 -27.07 1.80
C LEU A 88 -10.84 -28.49 1.72
N VAL A 89 -12.17 -28.61 1.73
CA VAL A 89 -12.88 -29.89 1.60
C VAL A 89 -13.23 -30.13 0.13
N GLU A 90 -12.86 -31.29 -0.39
CA GLU A 90 -13.12 -31.72 -1.77
C GLU A 90 -14.49 -32.39 -1.91
N ARG A 91 -15.23 -32.02 -2.97
CA ARG A 91 -16.41 -32.72 -3.47
C ARG A 91 -16.49 -32.60 -4.98
N ASN A 92 -16.37 -33.71 -5.71
CA ASN A 92 -16.46 -33.78 -7.19
C ASN A 92 -15.49 -32.82 -7.90
N GLY A 93 -14.25 -32.73 -7.44
CA GLY A 93 -13.22 -31.86 -7.98
C GLY A 93 -13.32 -30.41 -7.53
N LEU A 94 -14.35 -30.03 -6.79
CA LEU A 94 -14.50 -28.70 -6.21
C LEU A 94 -14.04 -28.71 -4.75
N TRP A 95 -13.04 -27.88 -4.47
CA TRP A 95 -12.49 -27.64 -3.13
C TRP A 95 -13.14 -26.42 -2.53
N THR A 96 -13.62 -26.50 -1.30
CA THR A 96 -14.35 -25.44 -0.61
C THR A 96 -13.85 -25.21 0.81
N PHE A 97 -13.82 -23.95 1.21
CA PHE A 97 -13.61 -23.52 2.59
C PHE A 97 -14.54 -22.34 2.90
N THR A 98 -15.18 -22.35 4.06
CA THR A 98 -16.00 -21.22 4.53
C THR A 98 -15.46 -20.76 5.88
N THR A 99 -15.26 -19.44 6.02
CA THR A 99 -14.75 -18.84 7.26
C THR A 99 -15.83 -18.79 8.34
N GLU A 100 -15.44 -18.52 9.59
CA GLU A 100 -16.32 -17.91 10.56
C GLU A 100 -16.74 -16.50 10.08
N PRO A 101 -17.79 -15.87 10.67
CA PRO A 101 -18.17 -14.51 10.33
C PRO A 101 -17.01 -13.51 10.52
N LEU A 102 -16.72 -12.73 9.50
CA LEU A 102 -15.61 -11.77 9.49
C LEU A 102 -16.12 -10.35 9.80
N LYS A 103 -15.22 -9.51 10.28
CA LYS A 103 -15.44 -8.06 10.48
C LYS A 103 -15.15 -7.27 9.21
N GLY A 104 -15.62 -6.03 9.13
CA GLY A 104 -15.28 -5.11 8.05
C GLY A 104 -13.78 -4.81 7.99
N GLU A 105 -13.13 -5.25 6.91
CA GLU A 105 -11.68 -5.12 6.68
C GLU A 105 -11.33 -5.47 5.23
N LEU A 106 -10.10 -5.17 4.80
CA LEU A 106 -9.48 -5.74 3.61
C LEU A 106 -8.63 -6.94 4.02
N TYR A 107 -8.93 -8.09 3.45
CA TYR A 107 -8.28 -9.36 3.70
C TYR A 107 -7.45 -9.81 2.52
N SER A 108 -6.32 -10.46 2.83
CA SER A 108 -5.40 -11.07 1.85
C SER A 108 -5.37 -12.58 2.01
N TYR A 109 -5.28 -13.32 0.90
CA TYR A 109 -5.15 -14.77 0.93
C TYR A 109 -4.36 -15.32 -0.25
N THR A 110 -3.94 -16.56 -0.09
CA THR A 110 -3.24 -17.33 -1.11
C THR A 110 -3.68 -18.79 -1.01
N LEU A 111 -3.82 -19.47 -2.14
CA LEU A 111 -4.04 -20.91 -2.19
C LEU A 111 -2.70 -21.66 -2.24
N TYR A 112 -2.70 -22.87 -1.72
CA TYR A 112 -1.62 -23.84 -1.87
C TYR A 112 -2.21 -25.13 -2.43
N VAL A 113 -1.84 -25.47 -3.66
CA VAL A 113 -2.29 -26.66 -4.37
C VAL A 113 -1.13 -27.65 -4.40
N ASP A 114 -1.30 -28.79 -3.78
CA ASP A 114 -0.24 -29.81 -3.62
C ASP A 114 1.08 -29.21 -3.10
N GLY A 115 0.95 -28.27 -2.13
CA GLY A 115 2.06 -27.57 -1.51
C GLY A 115 2.61 -26.37 -2.31
N GLN A 116 2.15 -26.15 -3.55
CA GLN A 116 2.61 -25.02 -4.36
C GLN A 116 1.71 -23.80 -4.19
N LYS A 117 2.32 -22.64 -3.96
CA LYS A 117 1.64 -21.34 -3.87
C LYS A 117 0.97 -21.02 -5.20
N THR A 118 -0.33 -20.77 -5.17
CA THR A 118 -1.18 -20.54 -6.34
C THR A 118 -2.11 -19.36 -6.08
N MET A 119 -2.31 -18.50 -7.08
CA MET A 119 -3.34 -17.47 -7.04
C MET A 119 -4.71 -18.11 -7.30
N ASP A 120 -5.76 -17.55 -6.69
CA ASP A 120 -7.13 -17.94 -7.00
C ASP A 120 -7.52 -17.46 -8.40
N PRO A 121 -7.76 -18.35 -9.36
CA PRO A 121 -8.10 -17.96 -10.73
C PRO A 121 -9.49 -17.36 -10.88
N SER A 122 -10.36 -17.53 -9.88
CA SER A 122 -11.70 -16.97 -9.85
C SER A 122 -11.75 -15.56 -9.25
N ASN A 123 -10.62 -15.08 -8.69
CA ASN A 123 -10.50 -13.74 -8.14
C ASN A 123 -9.41 -12.94 -8.84
N ILE A 124 -9.80 -11.92 -9.60
CA ILE A 124 -8.88 -11.01 -10.30
C ILE A 124 -8.30 -9.92 -9.40
N TYR A 125 -8.83 -9.72 -8.19
CA TYR A 125 -8.33 -8.70 -7.27
C TYR A 125 -7.08 -9.21 -6.57
N GLN A 126 -5.97 -8.53 -6.85
CA GLN A 126 -4.65 -8.90 -6.37
C GLN A 126 -3.88 -7.67 -5.93
N ASN A 127 -3.09 -7.83 -4.88
CA ASN A 127 -2.13 -6.83 -4.45
C ASN A 127 -0.70 -7.42 -4.47
N ARG A 128 0.24 -6.59 -4.90
CA ARG A 128 1.67 -6.90 -4.77
C ARG A 128 2.17 -6.27 -3.46
N ASP A 129 2.71 -7.11 -2.57
CA ASP A 129 3.48 -6.65 -1.43
C ASP A 129 4.94 -7.06 -1.63
N ILE A 130 5.81 -6.07 -1.81
CA ILE A 130 7.24 -6.24 -2.10
C ILE A 130 7.47 -7.16 -3.31
N ALA A 131 7.72 -8.45 -3.05
CA ALA A 131 8.06 -9.49 -4.02
C ALA A 131 6.92 -10.50 -4.27
N THR A 132 5.82 -10.39 -3.54
CA THR A 132 4.77 -11.40 -3.56
C THR A 132 3.43 -10.81 -3.97
N TRP A 133 2.67 -11.62 -4.71
CA TRP A 133 1.28 -11.33 -5.03
C TRP A 133 0.37 -12.14 -4.10
N THR A 134 -0.73 -11.54 -3.69
CA THR A 134 -1.81 -12.19 -2.96
C THR A 134 -3.14 -11.77 -3.56
N ASN A 135 -4.12 -12.67 -3.53
CA ASN A 135 -5.50 -12.29 -3.77
C ASN A 135 -6.02 -11.49 -2.57
N ILE A 136 -6.92 -10.59 -2.85
CA ILE A 136 -7.58 -9.79 -1.81
C ILE A 136 -9.09 -9.80 -1.99
N PHE A 137 -9.79 -9.53 -0.91
CA PHE A 137 -11.20 -9.10 -0.92
C PHE A 137 -11.41 -8.08 0.18
N THR A 138 -12.38 -7.22 -0.02
CA THR A 138 -12.81 -6.25 0.99
C THR A 138 -14.19 -6.65 1.47
N MET A 139 -14.43 -6.50 2.74
CA MET A 139 -15.68 -6.78 3.37
C MET A 139 -16.08 -5.61 4.25
N SER A 140 -17.29 -5.11 4.05
CA SER A 140 -17.94 -4.12 4.92
C SER A 140 -19.20 -4.73 5.51
N THR A 141 -19.38 -4.58 6.80
CA THR A 141 -20.56 -5.06 7.53
C THR A 141 -21.53 -3.94 7.86
N GLU A 142 -21.03 -2.71 7.91
CA GLU A 142 -21.82 -1.51 8.16
C GLU A 142 -21.12 -0.25 7.64
N LYS A 143 -21.90 0.77 7.36
CA LYS A 143 -21.36 2.07 6.94
C LYS A 143 -20.40 2.64 7.99
N GLY A 144 -19.20 2.97 7.58
CA GLY A 144 -18.18 3.60 8.43
C GLY A 144 -17.30 2.62 9.19
N ASP A 145 -17.44 1.31 8.97
CA ASP A 145 -16.44 0.34 9.41
C ASP A 145 -15.16 0.43 8.59
N LYS A 146 -14.12 -0.33 8.95
CA LYS A 146 -12.85 -0.29 8.24
C LYS A 146 -12.99 -0.69 6.78
N GLY A 147 -13.71 -1.78 6.50
CA GLY A 147 -13.97 -2.27 5.15
C GLY A 147 -14.65 -1.23 4.28
N TRP A 148 -15.63 -0.52 4.84
CA TRP A 148 -16.34 0.55 4.14
C TRP A 148 -15.40 1.65 3.65
N TYR A 149 -14.42 2.06 4.45
CA TYR A 149 -13.43 3.06 4.04
C TYR A 149 -12.45 2.53 2.99
N TYR A 150 -12.22 1.23 2.95
CA TYR A 150 -11.26 0.62 2.00
C TYR A 150 -11.91 0.23 0.66
N GLU A 151 -13.22 0.20 0.59
CA GLU A 151 -13.99 -0.03 -0.63
C GLU A 151 -14.22 1.26 -1.43
N VAL A 152 -14.50 1.08 -2.73
CA VAL A 152 -15.01 2.16 -3.57
C VAL A 152 -16.48 2.37 -3.22
N GLN A 153 -16.82 3.57 -2.75
CA GLN A 153 -18.19 3.97 -2.44
C GLN A 153 -18.75 4.86 -3.54
N ASP A 154 -20.09 5.01 -3.61
CA ASP A 154 -20.73 5.96 -4.52
C ASP A 154 -20.62 7.41 -3.99
N VAL A 155 -19.41 7.95 -4.12
CA VAL A 155 -19.03 9.29 -3.67
C VAL A 155 -18.22 9.99 -4.78
N PRO A 156 -18.05 11.31 -4.75
CA PRO A 156 -17.15 11.98 -5.68
C PRO A 156 -15.71 11.49 -5.53
N HIS A 157 -15.09 11.06 -6.63
CA HIS A 157 -13.74 10.51 -6.66
C HIS A 157 -12.69 11.54 -7.04
N GLY A 158 -11.51 11.42 -6.42
CA GLY A 158 -10.29 12.10 -6.83
C GLY A 158 -9.62 11.44 -8.04
N ASN A 159 -8.58 12.10 -8.55
CA ASN A 159 -7.77 11.57 -9.65
C ASN A 159 -6.41 11.07 -9.15
N VAL A 160 -5.90 10.02 -9.79
CA VAL A 160 -4.56 9.47 -9.52
C VAL A 160 -3.70 9.62 -10.75
N SER A 161 -2.54 10.24 -10.60
CA SER A 161 -1.56 10.43 -11.66
C SER A 161 -0.23 9.77 -11.28
N LYS A 162 0.42 9.11 -12.25
CA LYS A 162 1.78 8.61 -12.13
C LYS A 162 2.71 9.62 -12.79
N VAL A 163 3.53 10.28 -11.99
CA VAL A 163 4.27 11.48 -12.40
C VAL A 163 5.77 11.25 -12.33
N TRP A 164 6.47 11.55 -13.42
CA TRP A 164 7.92 11.62 -13.45
C TRP A 164 8.39 13.03 -13.09
N TYR A 165 9.39 13.14 -12.28
CA TYR A 165 10.01 14.41 -11.91
C TYR A 165 11.53 14.32 -11.91
N ASP A 166 12.17 15.42 -12.20
CA ASP A 166 13.62 15.54 -12.10
C ASP A 166 14.03 15.73 -10.64
N SER A 167 15.01 14.95 -10.17
CA SER A 167 15.66 15.16 -8.90
C SER A 167 17.12 15.62 -9.14
N PRO A 168 17.36 16.92 -9.20
CA PRO A 168 18.72 17.46 -9.36
C PRO A 168 19.67 17.00 -8.25
N THR A 169 19.16 16.86 -7.02
CA THR A 169 19.94 16.40 -5.88
C THR A 169 20.46 14.98 -6.06
N LEU A 170 19.69 14.08 -6.70
CA LEU A 170 20.09 12.70 -6.97
C LEU A 170 20.63 12.49 -8.40
N GLY A 171 20.60 13.53 -9.26
CA GLY A 171 21.06 13.47 -10.64
C GLY A 171 20.24 12.52 -11.53
N THR A 172 18.98 12.27 -11.24
CA THR A 172 18.15 11.31 -11.96
C THR A 172 16.67 11.72 -11.99
N GLN A 173 15.93 11.16 -12.94
CA GLN A 173 14.48 11.22 -12.92
C GLN A 173 13.93 10.15 -11.98
N ARG A 174 12.84 10.50 -11.30
CA ARG A 174 12.14 9.61 -10.36
C ARG A 174 10.63 9.73 -10.53
N ARG A 175 9.93 8.68 -10.11
CA ARG A 175 8.48 8.60 -10.22
C ARG A 175 7.82 8.72 -8.86
N MET A 176 6.62 9.30 -8.86
CA MET A 176 5.72 9.37 -7.71
C MET A 176 4.28 9.19 -8.15
N THR A 177 3.43 8.72 -7.25
CA THR A 177 1.98 8.70 -7.42
C THR A 177 1.39 9.94 -6.74
N VAL A 178 0.53 10.65 -7.45
CA VAL A 178 -0.13 11.86 -6.95
C VAL A 178 -1.64 11.69 -7.01
N TYR A 179 -2.30 11.82 -5.85
CA TYR A 179 -3.75 11.91 -5.74
C TYR A 179 -4.15 13.38 -5.65
N THR A 180 -5.16 13.78 -6.42
CA THR A 180 -5.84 15.07 -6.30
C THR A 180 -7.30 14.85 -5.92
N PRO A 181 -7.86 15.61 -4.96
CA PRO A 181 -9.20 15.35 -4.45
C PRO A 181 -10.29 15.66 -5.46
N ALA A 182 -11.46 15.10 -5.29
CA ALA A 182 -12.64 15.35 -6.12
C ALA A 182 -12.88 16.86 -6.30
N GLY A 183 -13.12 17.27 -7.54
CA GLY A 183 -13.35 18.67 -7.89
C GLY A 183 -12.08 19.51 -8.02
N TYR A 184 -10.88 18.96 -7.87
CA TYR A 184 -9.62 19.67 -8.05
C TYR A 184 -9.57 20.35 -9.41
N GLU A 185 -9.86 19.68 -10.51
CA GLU A 185 -9.78 20.22 -11.87
C GLU A 185 -10.73 21.40 -12.09
N LYS A 186 -11.92 21.38 -11.46
CA LYS A 186 -12.94 22.42 -11.60
C LYS A 186 -12.62 23.67 -10.79
N ASN A 187 -11.96 23.52 -9.64
CA ASN A 187 -11.69 24.64 -8.73
C ASN A 187 -10.28 25.23 -8.95
N THR A 188 -10.12 25.97 -10.04
CA THR A 188 -8.81 26.48 -10.50
C THR A 188 -8.16 27.54 -9.60
N LYS A 189 -8.91 28.12 -8.64
CA LYS A 189 -8.40 29.15 -7.71
C LYS A 189 -8.01 28.60 -6.33
N LYS A 190 -8.56 27.45 -5.95
CA LYS A 190 -8.30 26.86 -4.63
C LYS A 190 -6.90 26.26 -4.57
N LYS A 191 -6.15 26.59 -3.50
CA LYS A 191 -4.91 25.92 -3.13
C LYS A 191 -5.20 24.86 -2.08
N TYR A 192 -4.60 23.71 -2.23
CA TYR A 192 -4.82 22.54 -1.39
C TYR A 192 -3.62 22.28 -0.48
N PRO A 193 -3.82 21.82 0.75
CA PRO A 193 -2.74 21.29 1.55
C PRO A 193 -2.23 19.96 0.95
N VAL A 194 -1.02 19.55 1.32
CA VAL A 194 -0.35 18.37 0.76
C VAL A 194 0.08 17.43 1.86
N LEU A 195 -0.35 16.18 1.77
CA LEU A 195 0.18 15.06 2.54
C LEU A 195 1.23 14.32 1.69
N TYR A 196 2.46 14.27 2.16
CA TYR A 196 3.52 13.42 1.63
C TYR A 196 3.49 12.10 2.39
N LEU A 197 3.16 11.00 1.70
CA LEU A 197 2.86 9.70 2.30
C LEU A 197 3.88 8.65 1.85
N LEU A 198 4.75 8.22 2.76
CA LEU A 198 5.94 7.43 2.49
C LEU A 198 5.70 5.95 2.77
N HIS A 199 6.13 5.09 1.84
CA HIS A 199 6.01 3.62 1.97
C HIS A 199 7.12 3.01 2.84
N GLY A 200 7.00 1.72 3.18
CA GLY A 200 7.97 0.95 3.93
C GLY A 200 9.06 0.31 3.08
N SER A 201 10.01 -0.36 3.74
CA SER A 201 11.08 -1.10 3.05
C SER A 201 10.52 -2.09 2.04
N GLY A 202 11.11 -2.11 0.85
CA GLY A 202 10.72 -2.98 -0.26
C GLY A 202 9.49 -2.53 -1.05
N GLY A 203 8.77 -1.51 -0.58
CA GLY A 203 7.69 -0.87 -1.32
C GLY A 203 8.21 0.11 -2.38
N ASP A 204 7.27 0.79 -3.02
CA ASP A 204 7.50 1.81 -4.04
C ASP A 204 6.33 2.81 -4.06
N GLU A 205 6.31 3.69 -5.05
CA GLU A 205 5.30 4.74 -5.20
C GLU A 205 3.86 4.23 -5.40
N ASP A 206 3.67 2.93 -5.59
CA ASP A 206 2.36 2.31 -5.78
C ASP A 206 1.80 1.70 -4.49
N ALA A 207 2.65 1.45 -3.48
CA ALA A 207 2.28 0.71 -2.27
C ALA A 207 1.07 1.31 -1.53
N TRP A 208 1.04 2.63 -1.34
CA TRP A 208 -0.07 3.27 -0.62
C TRP A 208 -1.36 3.34 -1.44
N SER A 209 -1.28 3.51 -2.76
CA SER A 209 -2.49 3.50 -3.61
C SER A 209 -3.11 2.11 -3.69
N ASP A 210 -2.29 1.06 -3.71
CA ASP A 210 -2.73 -0.31 -3.93
C ASP A 210 -3.00 -1.05 -2.61
N LEU A 211 -1.94 -1.38 -1.85
CA LEU A 211 -2.04 -2.06 -0.55
C LEU A 211 -2.70 -1.17 0.53
N GLY A 212 -2.33 0.11 0.56
CA GLY A 212 -2.77 1.07 1.55
C GLY A 212 -4.18 1.58 1.33
N ARG A 213 -4.78 1.38 0.14
CA ARG A 213 -6.11 1.88 -0.21
C ARG A 213 -6.28 3.40 0.02
N ALA A 214 -5.19 4.15 -0.08
CA ALA A 214 -5.16 5.57 0.27
C ALA A 214 -6.19 6.40 -0.51
N VAL A 215 -6.41 6.08 -1.79
CA VAL A 215 -7.38 6.77 -2.65
C VAL A 215 -8.80 6.59 -2.11
N GLN A 216 -9.21 5.34 -1.83
CA GLN A 216 -10.53 5.03 -1.32
C GLN A 216 -10.77 5.64 0.06
N ILE A 217 -9.80 5.51 0.95
CA ILE A 217 -9.86 6.10 2.30
C ILE A 217 -10.09 7.60 2.21
N LEU A 218 -9.35 8.30 1.34
CA LEU A 218 -9.46 9.75 1.20
C LEU A 218 -10.75 10.19 0.53
N ASP A 219 -11.18 9.53 -0.55
CA ASP A 219 -12.45 9.83 -1.21
C ASP A 219 -13.60 9.71 -0.21
N ASN A 220 -13.66 8.61 0.54
CA ASN A 220 -14.72 8.36 1.50
C ASN A 220 -14.69 9.35 2.67
N LEU A 221 -13.52 9.62 3.26
CA LEU A 221 -13.38 10.59 4.37
C LEU A 221 -13.69 12.02 3.95
N ILE A 222 -13.26 12.43 2.76
CA ILE A 222 -13.51 13.78 2.22
C ILE A 222 -15.02 13.94 1.92
N ALA A 223 -15.65 12.95 1.32
CA ALA A 223 -17.08 12.97 1.03
C ALA A 223 -17.94 13.05 2.30
N GLU A 224 -17.49 12.44 3.40
CA GLU A 224 -18.15 12.54 4.71
C GLU A 224 -17.79 13.84 5.49
N GLY A 225 -16.92 14.71 4.96
CA GLY A 225 -16.44 15.90 5.66
C GLY A 225 -15.55 15.59 6.88
N LYS A 226 -15.05 14.35 7.00
CA LYS A 226 -14.16 13.91 8.07
C LYS A 226 -12.70 14.30 7.82
N ALA A 227 -12.29 14.40 6.57
CA ALA A 227 -10.97 14.90 6.17
C ALA A 227 -11.08 16.14 5.27
N GLU A 228 -10.12 17.05 5.40
CA GLU A 228 -10.00 18.18 4.49
C GLU A 228 -9.60 17.69 3.09
N PRO A 229 -10.18 18.28 2.01
CA PRO A 229 -9.72 18.00 0.67
C PRO A 229 -8.23 18.35 0.51
N MET A 230 -7.39 17.35 0.26
CA MET A 230 -5.93 17.48 0.19
C MET A 230 -5.37 16.78 -1.05
N ILE A 231 -4.20 17.21 -1.50
CA ILE A 231 -3.36 16.47 -2.45
C ILE A 231 -2.54 15.47 -1.64
N VAL A 232 -2.36 14.24 -2.16
CA VAL A 232 -1.46 13.27 -1.54
C VAL A 232 -0.37 12.88 -2.53
N VAL A 233 0.87 12.97 -2.08
CA VAL A 233 2.07 12.64 -2.85
C VAL A 233 2.69 11.40 -2.25
N MET A 234 2.77 10.35 -3.02
CA MET A 234 3.35 9.05 -2.65
C MET A 234 4.61 8.84 -3.49
N PRO A 235 5.78 9.30 -3.04
CA PRO A 235 7.02 9.15 -3.78
C PRO A 235 7.61 7.76 -3.56
N ASN A 236 8.53 7.36 -4.46
CA ASN A 236 9.40 6.23 -4.17
C ASN A 236 10.41 6.64 -3.08
N GLY A 237 10.35 6.03 -1.92
CA GLY A 237 11.20 6.32 -0.76
C GLY A 237 12.57 5.62 -0.79
N VAL A 238 12.91 4.92 -1.89
CA VAL A 238 14.21 4.28 -2.08
C VAL A 238 15.01 5.13 -3.08
N TYR A 239 16.02 5.85 -2.60
CA TYR A 239 16.68 6.93 -3.34
C TYR A 239 17.32 6.50 -4.66
N PHE A 240 17.84 5.28 -4.78
CA PHE A 240 18.47 4.75 -5.99
C PHE A 240 17.47 4.14 -6.99
N ASN A 241 16.19 4.00 -6.64
CA ASN A 241 15.15 3.52 -7.55
C ASN A 241 14.49 4.70 -8.26
N GLN A 242 14.37 4.60 -9.57
CA GLN A 242 13.64 5.60 -10.35
C GLN A 242 12.12 5.43 -10.20
N ALA A 243 11.65 4.18 -10.17
CA ALA A 243 10.22 3.84 -10.14
C ALA A 243 9.99 2.42 -9.60
N ALA A 244 8.75 2.00 -9.50
CA ALA A 244 8.33 0.64 -9.19
C ALA A 244 8.94 -0.38 -10.18
N PRO A 245 9.10 -1.65 -9.78
CA PRO A 245 9.56 -2.72 -10.67
C PRO A 245 8.75 -2.81 -11.97
N GLY A 246 9.45 -2.96 -13.10
CA GLY A 246 8.85 -3.03 -14.42
C GLY A 246 8.50 -1.69 -15.07
N VAL A 247 8.72 -0.56 -14.38
CA VAL A 247 8.38 0.78 -14.89
C VAL A 247 9.62 1.60 -15.29
N ALA A 248 10.79 1.29 -14.74
CA ALA A 248 12.06 1.93 -15.11
C ALA A 248 13.03 0.92 -15.72
N VAL A 249 14.07 1.43 -16.39
CA VAL A 249 15.11 0.60 -17.03
C VAL A 249 15.78 -0.30 -16.00
N ASN A 250 15.91 -1.59 -16.31
CA ASN A 250 16.53 -2.61 -15.46
C ASN A 250 15.90 -2.82 -14.07
N MET A 251 14.68 -2.40 -13.87
CA MET A 251 13.97 -2.58 -12.61
C MET A 251 12.95 -3.73 -12.68
N PHE A 252 13.46 -4.96 -12.79
CA PHE A 252 12.63 -6.17 -12.88
C PHE A 252 12.55 -6.94 -11.57
N GLN A 253 13.34 -6.56 -10.57
CA GLN A 253 13.39 -7.24 -9.28
C GLN A 253 12.87 -6.35 -8.15
N PRO A 254 12.28 -6.94 -7.11
CA PRO A 254 11.92 -6.22 -5.89
C PRO A 254 13.14 -5.61 -5.22
N THR A 255 12.96 -4.44 -4.64
CA THR A 255 14.06 -3.61 -4.12
C THR A 255 14.50 -3.94 -2.69
N ILE A 256 13.92 -4.97 -2.09
CA ILE A 256 14.14 -5.32 -0.67
C ILE A 256 15.56 -5.82 -0.35
N THR A 257 16.31 -6.27 -1.34
CA THR A 257 17.54 -7.07 -1.15
C THR A 257 18.79 -6.26 -0.81
N ASN A 258 18.69 -4.94 -0.73
CA ASN A 258 19.86 -4.11 -0.52
C ASN A 258 19.80 -3.34 0.80
N SER A 259 20.73 -3.60 1.73
CA SER A 259 20.86 -2.86 3.00
C SER A 259 21.01 -1.35 2.81
N ARG A 260 21.54 -0.90 1.66
CA ARG A 260 21.60 0.52 1.29
C ARG A 260 20.22 1.16 1.09
N SER A 261 19.18 0.34 0.83
CA SER A 261 17.81 0.83 0.68
C SER A 261 17.24 1.49 1.93
N GLN A 262 17.91 1.34 3.07
CA GLN A 262 17.48 1.86 4.35
C GLN A 262 18.12 3.21 4.72
N SER A 263 19.02 3.74 3.89
CA SER A 263 19.53 5.10 4.10
C SER A 263 18.41 6.11 3.95
N THR A 264 18.28 6.99 4.93
CA THR A 264 17.30 8.08 4.92
C THR A 264 17.91 9.39 4.43
N GLU A 265 19.23 9.55 4.54
CA GLU A 265 19.90 10.81 4.29
C GLU A 265 19.71 11.34 2.87
N GLU A 266 19.84 10.49 1.84
CA GLU A 266 19.64 10.87 0.46
C GLU A 266 18.18 11.25 0.17
N VAL A 267 17.23 10.57 0.85
CA VAL A 267 15.81 10.91 0.76
C VAL A 267 15.56 12.28 1.40
N GLU A 268 16.13 12.52 2.57
CA GLU A 268 16.00 13.81 3.26
C GLU A 268 16.61 14.97 2.45
N MET A 269 17.79 14.75 1.85
CA MET A 269 18.45 15.76 1.02
C MET A 269 17.68 16.06 -0.27
N SER A 270 17.10 15.05 -0.90
CA SER A 270 16.39 15.18 -2.17
C SER A 270 14.92 15.56 -2.02
N PHE A 271 14.35 15.51 -0.83
CA PHE A 271 12.94 15.81 -0.61
C PHE A 271 12.50 17.23 -1.06
N PRO A 272 13.34 18.27 -0.92
CA PRO A 272 13.03 19.59 -1.50
C PRO A 272 12.80 19.57 -3.02
N ASP A 273 13.32 18.60 -3.77
CA ASP A 273 13.05 18.47 -5.21
C ASP A 273 11.58 18.14 -5.46
N ILE A 274 11.01 17.23 -4.63
CA ILE A 274 9.58 16.89 -4.68
C ILE A 274 8.72 18.11 -4.34
N ILE A 275 9.10 18.84 -3.28
CA ILE A 275 8.38 20.06 -2.86
C ILE A 275 8.36 21.10 -4.01
N ARG A 276 9.51 21.38 -4.62
CA ARG A 276 9.61 22.32 -5.75
C ARG A 276 8.76 21.89 -6.94
N TYR A 277 8.80 20.59 -7.26
CA TYR A 277 7.97 20.04 -8.33
C TYR A 277 6.48 20.26 -8.06
N MET A 278 6.03 19.92 -6.84
CA MET A 278 4.63 20.09 -6.45
C MET A 278 4.20 21.56 -6.45
N GLU A 279 5.04 22.46 -5.98
CA GLU A 279 4.76 23.89 -5.96
C GLU A 279 4.74 24.54 -7.34
N SER A 280 5.41 23.95 -8.31
CA SER A 280 5.48 24.44 -9.69
C SER A 280 4.34 23.90 -10.56
N ASN A 281 3.84 22.68 -10.28
CA ASN A 281 2.91 21.98 -11.17
C ASN A 281 1.50 21.82 -10.59
N TYR A 282 1.32 22.01 -9.27
CA TYR A 282 0.04 21.82 -8.59
C TYR A 282 -0.36 23.05 -7.78
N ARG A 283 -1.65 23.21 -7.54
CA ARG A 283 -2.20 24.27 -6.71
C ARG A 283 -2.09 23.91 -5.23
N VAL A 284 -0.91 24.09 -4.68
CA VAL A 284 -0.58 23.71 -3.29
C VAL A 284 -0.45 24.94 -2.38
N ARG A 285 -0.76 24.74 -1.09
CA ARG A 285 -0.37 25.69 -0.04
C ARG A 285 1.13 25.54 0.21
N LYS A 286 1.84 26.69 0.35
CA LYS A 286 3.29 26.73 0.46
C LYS A 286 3.80 26.95 1.89
N ASP A 287 2.87 27.18 2.81
CA ASP A 287 3.18 27.37 4.23
C ASP A 287 3.40 26.03 4.96
N GLN A 288 4.05 26.09 6.14
CA GLN A 288 4.30 24.94 7.00
C GLN A 288 3.02 24.13 7.29
N TYR A 289 1.93 24.83 7.62
CA TYR A 289 0.65 24.20 8.00
C TYR A 289 -0.17 23.74 6.78
N GLY A 290 0.31 24.03 5.59
CA GLY A 290 -0.16 23.42 4.34
C GLY A 290 0.53 22.11 3.99
N ARG A 291 1.48 21.63 4.79
CA ARG A 291 2.23 20.40 4.52
C ARG A 291 2.19 19.44 5.70
N ALA A 292 1.91 18.16 5.38
CA ALA A 292 2.04 17.04 6.29
C ALA A 292 3.01 16.02 5.68
N VAL A 293 3.74 15.30 6.53
CA VAL A 293 4.52 14.12 6.13
C VAL A 293 4.13 12.96 7.04
N ALA A 294 3.88 11.80 6.46
CA ALA A 294 3.62 10.58 7.20
C ALA A 294 4.12 9.36 6.43
N GLY A 295 4.32 8.26 7.12
CA GLY A 295 4.71 7.03 6.44
C GLY A 295 4.77 5.85 7.37
N LEU A 296 4.86 4.65 6.78
CA LEU A 296 4.93 3.38 7.48
C LEU A 296 6.36 2.84 7.56
N SER A 297 6.74 2.22 8.67
CA SER A 297 8.02 1.51 8.83
C SER A 297 9.22 2.38 8.44
N MET A 298 9.94 2.06 7.35
CA MET A 298 10.99 2.92 6.76
C MET A 298 10.46 4.34 6.51
N GLY A 299 9.27 4.48 5.91
CA GLY A 299 8.64 5.79 5.67
C GLY A 299 8.29 6.55 6.95
N GLY A 300 7.99 5.85 8.04
CA GLY A 300 7.82 6.46 9.37
C GLY A 300 9.13 7.04 9.89
N ARG A 301 10.25 6.29 9.75
CA ARG A 301 11.59 6.80 10.09
C ARG A 301 11.97 7.98 9.20
N GLN A 302 11.70 7.89 7.90
CA GLN A 302 11.94 9.00 6.96
C GLN A 302 11.11 10.24 7.34
N SER A 303 9.86 10.08 7.76
CA SER A 303 9.02 11.20 8.22
C SER A 303 9.61 11.87 9.46
N ALA A 304 10.09 11.09 10.43
CA ALA A 304 10.80 11.62 11.62
C ALA A 304 12.09 12.35 11.22
N ALA A 305 12.92 11.74 10.38
CA ALA A 305 14.20 12.30 9.93
C ALA A 305 14.00 13.58 9.10
N LEU A 306 13.04 13.60 8.18
CA LEU A 306 12.66 14.78 7.40
C LEU A 306 12.21 15.94 8.31
N SER A 307 11.42 15.65 9.34
CA SER A 307 10.98 16.68 10.29
C SER A 307 12.15 17.28 11.05
N ARG A 308 13.14 16.47 11.44
CA ARG A 308 14.36 16.92 12.14
C ARG A 308 15.31 17.71 11.25
N ARG A 309 15.49 17.25 10.00
CA ARG A 309 16.33 17.96 9.01
C ARG A 309 15.74 19.29 8.56
N HIS A 310 14.42 19.39 8.51
CA HIS A 310 13.66 20.54 8.04
C HIS A 310 12.57 20.95 9.05
N PRO A 311 12.91 21.48 10.22
CA PRO A 311 11.99 21.65 11.35
C PRO A 311 10.72 22.45 11.05
N SER A 312 10.81 23.46 10.16
CA SER A 312 9.66 24.32 9.78
C SER A 312 8.99 23.92 8.46
N MET A 313 9.36 22.78 7.88
CA MET A 313 8.80 22.35 6.59
C MET A 313 7.38 21.78 6.73
N PHE A 314 7.09 21.07 7.81
CA PHE A 314 5.84 20.33 8.01
C PHE A 314 5.12 20.81 9.27
N GLY A 315 3.83 21.09 9.14
CA GLY A 315 2.96 21.38 10.29
C GLY A 315 2.40 20.12 10.96
N TYR A 316 2.48 18.97 10.28
CA TYR A 316 1.94 17.71 10.75
C TYR A 316 2.91 16.58 10.39
N VAL A 317 3.25 15.74 11.37
CA VAL A 317 4.18 14.61 11.21
C VAL A 317 3.52 13.35 11.74
N GLY A 318 3.46 12.30 10.92
CA GLY A 318 2.90 10.99 11.25
C GLY A 318 3.94 9.88 11.10
N MET A 319 4.14 9.10 12.15
CA MET A 319 5.09 7.99 12.19
C MET A 319 4.31 6.70 12.47
N PHE A 320 4.14 5.86 11.45
CA PHE A 320 3.38 4.62 11.52
C PHE A 320 4.35 3.43 11.63
N SER A 321 4.44 2.81 12.79
CA SER A 321 5.36 1.68 13.03
C SER A 321 6.81 1.97 12.60
N GLY A 322 7.30 3.17 12.90
CA GLY A 322 8.66 3.55 12.53
C GLY A 322 9.01 4.96 13.01
N VAL A 323 10.02 5.07 13.84
CA VAL A 323 10.51 6.33 14.41
C VAL A 323 12.04 6.38 14.33
N VAL A 324 12.61 7.56 14.52
CA VAL A 324 14.02 7.72 14.88
C VAL A 324 14.08 7.87 16.41
N PRO A 325 14.73 6.93 17.12
CA PRO A 325 14.92 7.07 18.56
C PRO A 325 15.61 8.41 18.89
N PRO A 326 15.27 9.03 20.03
CA PRO A 326 15.91 10.27 20.43
C PRO A 326 17.33 10.03 20.92
N GLU A 327 18.20 11.01 20.76
CA GLU A 327 19.48 11.11 21.44
C GLU A 327 19.29 11.75 22.83
N GLU A 328 20.29 11.64 23.72
CA GLU A 328 20.22 12.20 25.08
C GLU A 328 19.93 13.72 25.06
N ASP A 329 20.54 14.45 24.11
CA ASP A 329 20.32 15.89 23.88
C ASP A 329 19.99 16.13 22.40
N ASP A 330 18.77 15.75 21.99
CA ASP A 330 18.32 15.78 20.60
C ASP A 330 17.96 17.22 20.15
N LYS A 331 18.99 17.96 19.73
CA LYS A 331 18.84 19.34 19.24
C LYS A 331 17.99 19.44 17.99
N ALA A 332 17.99 18.41 17.15
CA ALA A 332 17.18 18.39 15.93
C ALA A 332 15.69 18.26 16.29
N LEU A 333 15.36 17.42 17.26
CA LEU A 333 14.00 17.27 17.76
C LEU A 333 13.53 18.52 18.51
N GLU A 334 14.40 19.17 19.31
CA GLU A 334 14.13 20.46 19.95
C GLU A 334 13.73 21.52 18.90
N ALA A 335 14.48 21.61 17.79
CA ALA A 335 14.17 22.51 16.69
C ALA A 335 12.81 22.24 16.04
N VAL A 336 12.40 20.96 15.92
CA VAL A 336 11.06 20.59 15.45
C VAL A 336 9.98 21.22 16.33
N PHE A 337 10.08 21.06 17.65
CA PHE A 337 9.05 21.58 18.57
C PHE A 337 9.13 23.11 18.74
N ALA A 338 10.31 23.71 18.59
CA ALA A 338 10.45 25.17 18.48
C ALA A 338 9.72 25.75 17.25
N ALA A 339 9.63 24.99 16.15
CA ALA A 339 8.85 25.34 14.95
C ALA A 339 7.33 25.12 15.10
N LYS A 340 6.86 24.64 16.25
CA LYS A 340 5.46 24.48 16.65
C LYS A 340 4.61 23.68 15.65
N PRO A 341 4.93 22.39 15.37
CA PRO A 341 4.05 21.54 14.59
C PRO A 341 2.68 21.44 15.29
N LYS A 342 1.60 21.43 14.51
CA LYS A 342 0.23 21.25 15.06
C LYS A 342 -0.02 19.80 15.48
N LEU A 343 0.68 18.85 14.88
CA LEU A 343 0.56 17.43 15.22
C LEU A 343 1.90 16.71 15.01
N TYR A 344 2.37 16.05 16.06
CA TYR A 344 3.47 15.10 16.02
C TYR A 344 2.94 13.77 16.55
N TRP A 345 2.65 12.84 15.63
CA TRP A 345 1.81 11.67 15.90
C TRP A 345 2.56 10.36 15.66
N ILE A 346 2.56 9.50 16.66
CA ILE A 346 3.16 8.18 16.62
C ILE A 346 2.03 7.16 16.67
N ALA A 347 2.07 6.16 15.79
CA ALA A 347 1.15 5.02 15.83
C ALA A 347 1.92 3.71 15.71
N CYS A 348 1.62 2.73 16.56
CA CYS A 348 2.30 1.45 16.56
C CYS A 348 1.39 0.34 17.12
N GLY A 349 1.53 -0.88 16.60
CA GLY A 349 0.81 -2.05 17.09
C GLY A 349 1.47 -2.63 18.36
N LYS A 350 0.67 -3.17 19.28
CA LYS A 350 1.14 -3.76 20.56
C LYS A 350 2.21 -4.84 20.37
N THR A 351 2.09 -5.64 19.33
CA THR A 351 3.03 -6.75 19.06
C THR A 351 4.01 -6.39 17.93
N ASP A 352 4.08 -5.11 17.54
CA ASP A 352 5.02 -4.65 16.53
C ASP A 352 6.46 -4.64 17.07
N GLY A 353 7.40 -5.21 16.30
CA GLY A 353 8.81 -5.30 16.69
C GLY A 353 9.51 -3.94 16.90
N VAL A 354 8.90 -2.84 16.42
CA VAL A 354 9.43 -1.47 16.63
C VAL A 354 8.71 -0.68 17.71
N MET A 355 7.82 -1.31 18.48
CA MET A 355 7.07 -0.66 19.56
C MET A 355 8.01 -0.02 20.60
N VAL A 356 9.09 -0.69 20.96
CA VAL A 356 10.06 -0.18 21.93
C VAL A 356 10.60 1.20 21.52
N ASN A 357 10.99 1.35 20.24
CA ASN A 357 11.49 2.64 19.75
C ASN A 357 10.40 3.73 19.77
N SER A 358 9.15 3.34 19.50
CA SER A 358 8.01 4.25 19.53
C SER A 358 7.74 4.76 20.93
N LEU A 359 7.84 3.90 21.95
CA LEU A 359 7.71 4.25 23.35
C LEU A 359 8.87 5.14 23.83
N LEU A 360 10.11 4.82 23.46
CA LEU A 360 11.28 5.65 23.79
C LEU A 360 11.12 7.08 23.27
N LEU A 361 10.68 7.26 22.03
CA LEU A 361 10.44 8.60 21.49
C LEU A 361 9.29 9.31 22.23
N LYS A 362 8.20 8.60 22.51
CA LYS A 362 7.07 9.14 23.27
C LYS A 362 7.52 9.64 24.65
N GLU A 363 8.17 8.78 25.42
CA GLU A 363 8.67 9.09 26.78
C GLU A 363 9.65 10.27 26.78
N TYR A 364 10.56 10.30 25.81
CA TYR A 364 11.47 11.43 25.65
C TYR A 364 10.71 12.75 25.42
N CYS A 365 9.77 12.76 24.46
CA CYS A 365 8.95 13.95 24.20
C CYS A 365 8.17 14.40 25.43
N GLU A 366 7.54 13.48 26.15
CA GLU A 366 6.81 13.76 27.39
C GLU A 366 7.73 14.34 28.48
N SER A 367 8.95 13.80 28.64
CA SER A 367 9.94 14.28 29.60
C SER A 367 10.42 15.71 29.33
N LYS A 368 10.44 16.13 28.08
CA LYS A 368 10.79 17.48 27.63
C LYS A 368 9.59 18.41 27.52
N GLY A 369 8.35 17.92 27.79
CA GLY A 369 7.12 18.70 27.66
C GLY A 369 6.74 18.98 26.20
N TYR A 370 7.22 18.18 25.25
CA TYR A 370 6.86 18.32 23.84
C TYR A 370 5.50 17.71 23.56
N PRO A 371 4.59 18.40 22.82
CA PRO A 371 3.26 17.88 22.51
C PRO A 371 3.34 16.74 21.49
N VAL A 372 3.30 15.51 21.96
CA VAL A 372 3.24 14.30 21.15
C VAL A 372 1.91 13.59 21.36
N SER A 373 1.37 13.01 20.31
CA SER A 373 0.20 12.14 20.38
C SER A 373 0.62 10.71 20.04
N PHE A 374 0.15 9.73 20.82
CA PHE A 374 0.46 8.31 20.62
C PHE A 374 -0.83 7.52 20.44
N TYR A 375 -0.84 6.63 19.45
CA TYR A 375 -1.91 5.70 19.18
C TYR A 375 -1.39 4.26 19.17
N GLU A 376 -1.94 3.43 20.04
CA GLU A 376 -1.64 2.01 20.11
C GLU A 376 -2.79 1.21 19.49
N SER A 377 -2.49 0.33 18.52
CA SER A 377 -3.45 -0.62 17.97
C SER A 377 -3.16 -2.04 18.41
N GLU A 378 -4.10 -2.95 18.20
CA GLU A 378 -3.82 -4.38 18.27
C GLU A 378 -2.94 -4.82 17.08
N GLY A 379 -2.31 -6.00 17.21
CA GLY A 379 -1.48 -6.60 16.18
C GLY A 379 -0.09 -5.98 16.04
N GLY A 380 0.60 -6.32 14.95
CA GLY A 380 2.01 -6.04 14.72
C GLY A 380 2.28 -5.16 13.49
N HIS A 381 3.37 -5.48 12.80
CA HIS A 381 3.92 -4.73 11.66
C HIS A 381 3.21 -5.11 10.35
N ILE A 382 1.96 -4.67 10.17
CA ILE A 382 1.08 -5.14 9.09
C ILE A 382 0.26 -4.02 8.43
N TRP A 383 -0.10 -4.22 7.16
CA TRP A 383 -0.88 -3.26 6.37
C TRP A 383 -2.25 -2.93 6.97
N ARG A 384 -2.91 -3.85 7.66
CA ARG A 384 -4.15 -3.62 8.39
C ARG A 384 -4.03 -2.44 9.34
N ASN A 385 -2.95 -2.39 10.13
CA ASN A 385 -2.68 -1.30 11.04
C ASN A 385 -2.36 0.00 10.30
N TRP A 386 -1.58 -0.04 9.23
CA TRP A 386 -1.19 1.16 8.50
C TRP A 386 -2.36 1.81 7.75
N ARG A 387 -3.30 1.02 7.21
CA ARG A 387 -4.56 1.56 6.67
C ARG A 387 -5.38 2.26 7.76
N GLU A 388 -5.49 1.67 8.93
CA GLU A 388 -6.15 2.28 10.08
C GLU A 388 -5.47 3.59 10.49
N TYR A 389 -4.13 3.61 10.55
CA TYR A 389 -3.37 4.80 10.91
C TYR A 389 -3.55 5.92 9.89
N LEU A 390 -3.55 5.61 8.61
CA LEU A 390 -3.87 6.60 7.58
C LEU A 390 -5.29 7.16 7.75
N THR A 391 -6.26 6.29 7.98
CA THR A 391 -7.67 6.68 8.19
C THR A 391 -7.80 7.62 9.38
N ILE A 392 -7.10 7.36 10.49
CA ILE A 392 -7.12 8.23 11.68
C ILE A 392 -6.34 9.53 11.43
N PHE A 393 -5.14 9.45 10.85
CA PHE A 393 -4.26 10.59 10.63
C PHE A 393 -4.87 11.60 9.67
N ALA A 394 -5.45 11.15 8.56
CA ALA A 394 -6.11 12.01 7.56
C ALA A 394 -7.23 12.88 8.17
N GLN A 395 -7.90 12.40 9.21
CA GLN A 395 -8.93 13.15 9.93
C GLN A 395 -8.38 14.19 10.90
N LYS A 396 -7.10 14.16 11.23
CA LYS A 396 -6.47 15.05 12.22
C LYS A 396 -5.69 16.20 11.60
N ILE A 397 -5.36 16.11 10.31
CA ILE A 397 -4.49 17.09 9.64
C ILE A 397 -5.30 18.16 8.90
N PHE A 398 -4.70 19.37 8.78
CA PHE A 398 -5.20 20.52 8.01
C PHE A 398 -6.47 21.18 8.54
N LYS A 399 -6.88 20.84 9.73
CA LYS A 399 -8.01 21.48 10.46
C LYS A 399 -7.58 22.72 11.21
#